data_505c8cc1b54109c51ff5777c42f5d55e
#
_entry.id   505c8cc1b54109c51ff5777c42f5d55e
#
_cell.length_a   1.000
_cell.length_b   1.000
_cell.length_c   1.000
_cell.angle_alpha   90.00
_cell.angle_beta   90.00
_cell.angle_gamma   90.00
#
_symmetry.space_group_name_H-M   'P 1'
#
loop_
_entity.id
_entity.type
_entity.pdbx_description
1 polymer ?
#
loop_
_entity_poly.entity_id
_entity_poly.type
_entity_poly.pdbx_seq_one_letter_code
_entity_poly.pdbx_strand_id
1 'polypeptide(L)'
;MLHFPDRKKMGRKKNIRRLSVITVLIFIIFANTMSTNLMVYAEEQTETQAADQTEVLEVKSPSCILVEASTGQVLFEKNCDEAMAPASVTKVMTLLLAFEAIEAGQMTLDDIVTVSEHAASMGGSQCFFEAGEEQTVEDMIKCIIIASGNDAAVAMAEKVAGSEEAFVKKMNERAAELGMTNASFKNACGLDAVSYTHLRAHETVLDL
;
A
#
# COMPACT_ATOMS: atom_id res chain seq x y z
N MET A 1 93.06 32.87 -21.53
CA MET A 1 92.67 32.74 -20.11
C MET A 1 91.27 32.15 -20.06
N LEU A 2 91.14 30.83 -19.85
CA LEU A 2 89.89 30.13 -19.89
C LEU A 2 89.25 30.11 -18.50
N HIS A 3 88.06 30.75 -18.35
CA HIS A 3 87.35 30.86 -17.11
C HIS A 3 86.44 29.61 -16.92
N PHE A 4 86.81 28.74 -15.96
CA PHE A 4 85.96 27.57 -15.63
C PHE A 4 84.93 27.96 -14.57
N PRO A 5 83.65 27.64 -14.75
CA PRO A 5 82.61 27.94 -13.81
C PRO A 5 82.69 27.04 -12.55
N ASP A 6 82.52 27.63 -11.39
CA ASP A 6 82.60 27.04 -10.05
C ASP A 6 81.59 25.86 -9.87
N ARG A 7 82.11 24.64 -9.81
CA ARG A 7 81.33 23.40 -9.65
C ARG A 7 80.47 23.35 -8.36
N LYS A 8 80.83 24.10 -7.33
CA LYS A 8 80.08 24.13 -6.05
C LYS A 8 78.73 24.87 -6.17
N LYS A 9 78.61 25.89 -7.01
CA LYS A 9 77.36 26.62 -7.22
C LYS A 9 76.31 25.81 -8.03
N MET A 10 76.78 24.91 -8.89
CA MET A 10 75.88 24.10 -9.75
C MET A 10 75.24 22.95 -8.96
N GLY A 11 75.92 22.34 -7.98
CA GLY A 11 75.41 21.30 -7.11
C GLY A 11 74.30 21.83 -6.16
N ARG A 12 74.45 23.03 -5.66
CA ARG A 12 73.51 23.65 -4.71
C ARG A 12 72.19 24.01 -5.36
N LYS A 13 72.13 24.47 -6.60
CA LYS A 13 70.93 24.76 -7.36
C LYS A 13 70.15 23.47 -7.75
N LYS A 14 70.86 22.36 -8.05
CA LYS A 14 70.25 21.08 -8.31
C LYS A 14 69.53 20.47 -7.08
N ASN A 15 70.17 20.58 -5.91
CA ASN A 15 69.55 20.07 -4.67
C ASN A 15 68.39 20.93 -4.19
N ILE A 16 68.43 22.25 -4.35
CA ILE A 16 67.24 23.12 -4.04
C ILE A 16 66.05 22.80 -4.95
N ARG A 17 66.26 22.58 -6.25
CA ARG A 17 65.16 22.17 -7.16
C ARG A 17 64.60 20.80 -6.82
N ARG A 18 65.44 19.81 -6.45
CA ARG A 18 64.97 18.47 -6.01
C ARG A 18 64.18 18.55 -4.69
N LEU A 19 64.63 19.34 -3.74
CA LEU A 19 63.95 19.55 -2.46
C LEU A 19 62.62 20.22 -2.66
N SER A 20 62.52 21.22 -3.55
CA SER A 20 61.26 21.90 -3.89
C SER A 20 60.22 20.96 -4.57
N VAL A 21 60.69 20.08 -5.47
CA VAL A 21 59.80 19.10 -6.12
C VAL A 21 59.25 18.06 -5.13
N ILE A 22 60.12 17.58 -4.22
CA ILE A 22 59.73 16.64 -3.17
C ILE A 22 58.70 17.28 -2.21
N THR A 23 58.88 18.53 -1.84
CA THR A 23 57.95 19.25 -0.95
C THR A 23 56.56 19.44 -1.61
N VAL A 24 56.53 19.77 -2.90
CA VAL A 24 55.30 19.91 -3.67
C VAL A 24 54.59 18.55 -3.80
N LEU A 25 55.33 17.45 -4.07
CA LEU A 25 54.77 16.11 -4.14
C LEU A 25 54.14 15.66 -2.80
N ILE A 26 54.83 15.93 -1.68
CA ILE A 26 54.31 15.62 -0.33
C ILE A 26 53.03 16.42 -0.05
N PHE A 27 52.97 17.68 -0.47
CA PHE A 27 51.79 18.53 -0.28
C PHE A 27 50.63 18.05 -1.11
N ILE A 28 50.84 17.60 -2.35
CA ILE A 28 49.79 17.02 -3.22
C ILE A 28 49.27 15.71 -2.63
N ILE A 29 50.14 14.83 -2.13
CA ILE A 29 49.74 13.58 -1.48
C ILE A 29 48.92 13.87 -0.22
N PHE A 30 49.35 14.82 0.60
CA PHE A 30 48.66 15.20 1.82
C PHE A 30 47.28 15.86 1.54
N ALA A 31 47.22 16.70 0.52
CA ALA A 31 45.95 17.30 0.09
C ALA A 31 44.93 16.25 -0.43
N ASN A 32 45.41 15.25 -1.18
CA ASN A 32 44.54 14.16 -1.65
C ASN A 32 44.06 13.26 -0.50
N THR A 33 44.92 12.93 0.47
CA THR A 33 44.51 12.12 1.64
C THR A 33 43.56 12.87 2.57
N MET A 34 43.72 14.20 2.71
CA MET A 34 42.76 15.02 3.45
C MET A 34 41.38 15.10 2.75
N SER A 35 41.37 15.23 1.42
CA SER A 35 40.13 15.30 0.64
C SER A 35 39.35 13.99 0.67
N THR A 36 40.01 12.83 0.60
CA THR A 36 39.37 11.52 0.68
C THR A 36 38.79 11.23 2.08
N ASN A 37 39.50 11.60 3.15
CA ASN A 37 39.00 11.46 4.50
C ASN A 37 37.80 12.39 4.77
N LEU A 38 37.77 13.61 4.21
CA LEU A 38 36.64 14.53 4.37
C LEU A 38 35.41 14.04 3.64
N MET A 39 35.55 13.40 2.44
CA MET A 39 34.43 12.79 1.73
C MET A 39 33.86 11.57 2.46
N VAL A 40 34.71 10.70 3.00
CA VAL A 40 34.23 9.53 3.80
C VAL A 40 33.50 9.99 5.06
N TYR A 41 33.97 11.02 5.76
CA TYR A 41 33.23 11.57 6.90
C TYR A 41 31.92 12.25 6.53
N ALA A 42 31.79 12.84 5.34
CA ALA A 42 30.55 13.45 4.85
C ALA A 42 29.53 12.38 4.46
N GLU A 43 29.96 11.26 3.85
CA GLU A 43 29.10 10.14 3.47
C GLU A 43 28.59 9.38 4.70
N GLU A 44 29.46 9.14 5.70
CA GLU A 44 29.07 8.47 6.96
C GLU A 44 28.10 9.31 7.82
N GLN A 45 28.21 10.65 7.78
CA GLN A 45 27.24 11.52 8.46
C GLN A 45 25.91 11.63 7.71
N THR A 46 25.87 11.45 6.39
CA THR A 46 24.63 11.48 5.60
C THR A 46 23.84 10.20 5.79
N GLU A 47 24.50 9.03 5.91
CA GLU A 47 23.83 7.77 6.23
C GLU A 47 23.33 7.72 7.69
N THR A 48 24.08 8.30 8.65
CA THR A 48 23.67 8.30 10.06
C THR A 48 22.53 9.28 10.36
N GLN A 49 22.36 10.35 9.56
CA GLN A 49 21.22 11.28 9.70
C GLN A 49 19.98 10.84 8.96
N ALA A 50 20.09 9.96 7.95
CA ALA A 50 18.92 9.36 7.30
C ALA A 50 18.28 8.23 8.11
N ALA A 51 19.01 7.64 9.08
CA ALA A 51 18.51 6.53 9.89
C ALA A 51 17.82 6.94 11.21
N ASP A 52 17.85 8.23 11.60
CA ASP A 52 17.36 8.67 12.93
C ASP A 52 16.15 9.61 12.88
N GLN A 53 15.40 9.65 11.77
CA GLN A 53 14.09 10.29 11.67
C GLN A 53 13.05 9.34 11.10
N THR A 54 13.08 8.09 11.46
CA THR A 54 11.90 7.26 11.35
C THR A 54 10.99 7.67 12.51
N GLU A 55 10.21 8.72 12.31
CA GLU A 55 9.05 8.98 13.16
C GLU A 55 8.23 7.69 13.13
N VAL A 56 8.32 6.91 14.20
CA VAL A 56 7.61 5.63 14.29
C VAL A 56 6.12 5.98 14.24
N LEU A 57 5.48 5.71 13.11
CA LEU A 57 4.06 5.92 12.95
C LEU A 57 3.32 5.09 13.99
N GLU A 58 2.84 5.76 15.07
CA GLU A 58 2.09 5.09 16.11
C GLU A 58 0.63 4.94 15.68
N VAL A 59 0.28 3.73 15.24
CA VAL A 59 -1.08 3.39 14.82
C VAL A 59 -1.78 2.60 15.93
N LYS A 60 -2.93 3.10 16.38
CA LYS A 60 -3.74 2.46 17.44
C LYS A 60 -4.47 1.21 16.96
N SER A 61 -4.70 1.07 15.65
CA SER A 61 -5.31 -0.13 15.07
C SER A 61 -4.48 -1.37 15.41
N PRO A 62 -5.11 -2.53 15.70
CA PRO A 62 -4.42 -3.78 15.94
C PRO A 62 -3.66 -4.28 14.71
N SER A 63 -4.16 -4.00 13.50
CA SER A 63 -3.53 -4.33 12.23
C SER A 63 -3.67 -3.16 11.26
N CYS A 64 -2.65 -2.88 10.47
CA CYS A 64 -2.74 -1.92 9.38
C CYS A 64 -1.63 -2.15 8.34
N ILE A 65 -1.86 -1.63 7.14
CA ILE A 65 -0.89 -1.51 6.07
C ILE A 65 -1.07 -0.16 5.39
N LEU A 66 0.04 0.48 5.02
CA LEU A 66 0.08 1.68 4.20
C LEU A 66 0.84 1.38 2.93
N VAL A 67 0.20 1.57 1.79
CA VAL A 67 0.76 1.26 0.47
C VAL A 67 0.75 2.51 -0.39
N GLU A 68 1.81 2.73 -1.15
CA GLU A 68 1.84 3.75 -2.18
C GLU A 68 1.04 3.26 -3.39
N ALA A 69 -0.01 3.99 -3.78
CA ALA A 69 -1.04 3.49 -4.71
C ALA A 69 -0.53 3.27 -6.14
N SER A 70 0.48 4.02 -6.59
CA SER A 70 0.97 3.93 -7.98
C SER A 70 1.99 2.81 -8.20
N THR A 71 2.70 2.40 -7.15
CA THR A 71 3.79 1.42 -7.22
C THR A 71 3.50 0.12 -6.49
N GLY A 72 2.51 0.10 -5.60
CA GLY A 72 2.26 -1.01 -4.69
C GLY A 72 3.30 -1.14 -3.57
N GLN A 73 4.20 -0.14 -3.40
CA GLN A 73 5.23 -0.19 -2.37
C GLN A 73 4.61 -0.08 -0.97
N VAL A 74 4.90 -1.05 -0.11
CA VAL A 74 4.52 -0.99 1.30
C VAL A 74 5.39 0.06 2.00
N LEU A 75 4.76 1.08 2.57
CA LEU A 75 5.40 2.18 3.29
C LEU A 75 5.40 1.94 4.81
N PHE A 76 4.40 1.25 5.32
CA PHE A 76 4.28 0.87 6.72
C PHE A 76 3.38 -0.35 6.87
N GLU A 77 3.73 -1.23 7.78
CA GLU A 77 2.91 -2.41 8.11
C GLU A 77 2.95 -2.72 9.61
N LYS A 78 1.83 -3.21 10.11
CA LYS A 78 1.67 -3.68 11.49
C LYS A 78 0.69 -4.83 11.50
N ASN A 79 1.15 -6.03 11.88
CA ASN A 79 0.32 -7.25 11.95
C ASN A 79 -0.55 -7.44 10.69
N CYS A 80 -0.06 -7.06 9.52
CA CYS A 80 -0.84 -7.05 8.28
C CYS A 80 -1.24 -8.47 7.81
N ASP A 81 -0.54 -9.49 8.29
CA ASP A 81 -0.79 -10.91 7.99
C ASP A 81 -1.72 -11.58 9.00
N GLU A 82 -2.11 -10.89 10.06
CA GLU A 82 -3.02 -11.43 11.06
C GLU A 82 -4.46 -11.42 10.52
N ALA A 83 -5.11 -12.59 10.59
CA ALA A 83 -6.47 -12.74 10.11
C ALA A 83 -7.46 -12.02 11.04
N MET A 84 -8.21 -11.07 10.49
CA MET A 84 -9.17 -10.26 11.23
C MET A 84 -10.52 -10.24 10.54
N ALA A 85 -11.60 -10.08 11.33
CA ALA A 85 -12.92 -9.86 10.80
C ALA A 85 -13.04 -8.39 10.32
N PRO A 86 -13.24 -8.14 9.02
CA PRO A 86 -13.24 -6.78 8.47
C PRO A 86 -14.57 -6.05 8.67
N ALA A 87 -15.58 -6.70 9.24
CA ALA A 87 -16.94 -6.17 9.39
C ALA A 87 -17.44 -5.60 8.04
N SER A 88 -17.99 -4.37 8.04
CA SER A 88 -18.55 -3.73 6.86
C SER A 88 -17.56 -3.46 5.71
N VAL A 89 -16.26 -3.61 5.91
CA VAL A 89 -15.29 -3.56 4.80
C VAL A 89 -15.56 -4.69 3.79
N THR A 90 -16.19 -5.79 4.20
CA THR A 90 -16.71 -6.86 3.33
C THR A 90 -17.52 -6.32 2.15
N LYS A 91 -18.27 -5.22 2.35
CA LYS A 91 -19.13 -4.61 1.31
C LYS A 91 -18.33 -4.02 0.12
N VAL A 92 -17.03 -3.82 0.27
CA VAL A 92 -16.16 -3.45 -0.86
C VAL A 92 -16.16 -4.55 -1.91
N MET A 93 -16.07 -5.84 -1.51
CA MET A 93 -16.18 -6.96 -2.44
C MET A 93 -17.58 -7.06 -3.03
N THR A 94 -18.63 -6.79 -2.25
CA THR A 94 -20.01 -6.76 -2.73
C THR A 94 -20.19 -5.70 -3.81
N LEU A 95 -19.67 -4.50 -3.59
CA LEU A 95 -19.71 -3.41 -4.58
C LEU A 95 -18.87 -3.72 -5.81
N LEU A 96 -17.68 -4.31 -5.64
CA LEU A 96 -16.84 -4.74 -6.75
C LEU A 96 -17.62 -5.66 -7.71
N LEU A 97 -18.22 -6.73 -7.18
CA LEU A 97 -19.01 -7.66 -7.99
C LEU A 97 -20.23 -7.01 -8.62
N ALA A 98 -20.87 -6.06 -7.93
CA ALA A 98 -21.99 -5.30 -8.49
C ALA A 98 -21.54 -4.42 -9.67
N PHE A 99 -20.41 -3.71 -9.54
CA PHE A 99 -19.85 -2.91 -10.62
C PHE A 99 -19.36 -3.78 -11.79
N GLU A 100 -18.72 -4.91 -11.52
CA GLU A 100 -18.32 -5.87 -12.55
C GLU A 100 -19.54 -6.40 -13.33
N ALA A 101 -20.67 -6.65 -12.65
CA ALA A 101 -21.92 -7.06 -13.30
C ALA A 101 -22.50 -5.94 -14.18
N ILE A 102 -22.39 -4.67 -13.76
CA ILE A 102 -22.77 -3.51 -14.57
C ILE A 102 -21.86 -3.38 -15.80
N GLU A 103 -20.55 -3.45 -15.61
CA GLU A 103 -19.57 -3.37 -16.70
C GLU A 103 -19.74 -4.49 -17.73
N ALA A 104 -20.08 -5.70 -17.27
CA ALA A 104 -20.40 -6.85 -18.11
C ALA A 104 -21.77 -6.74 -18.81
N GLY A 105 -22.56 -5.67 -18.58
CA GLY A 105 -23.88 -5.46 -19.15
C GLY A 105 -24.95 -6.43 -18.62
N GLN A 106 -24.73 -7.06 -17.47
CA GLN A 106 -25.70 -7.98 -16.84
C GLN A 106 -26.80 -7.22 -16.10
N MET A 107 -26.55 -6.00 -15.70
CA MET A 107 -27.49 -5.05 -15.13
C MET A 107 -27.09 -3.62 -15.42
N THR A 108 -28.03 -2.68 -15.24
CA THR A 108 -27.82 -1.24 -15.36
C THR A 108 -28.13 -0.54 -14.05
N LEU A 109 -27.72 0.72 -13.91
CA LEU A 109 -28.01 1.54 -12.71
C LEU A 109 -29.50 1.77 -12.50
N ASP A 110 -30.28 1.79 -13.59
CA ASP A 110 -31.75 1.99 -13.58
C ASP A 110 -32.54 0.72 -13.32
N ASP A 111 -31.89 -0.45 -13.32
CA ASP A 111 -32.58 -1.72 -13.06
C ASP A 111 -33.14 -1.75 -11.65
N ILE A 112 -34.29 -2.44 -11.51
CA ILE A 112 -34.95 -2.58 -10.22
C ILE A 112 -34.40 -3.78 -9.45
N VAL A 113 -34.13 -3.51 -8.18
CA VAL A 113 -33.84 -4.51 -7.15
C VAL A 113 -35.05 -4.63 -6.24
N THR A 114 -35.62 -5.80 -6.15
CA THR A 114 -36.71 -6.09 -5.21
C THR A 114 -36.12 -6.68 -3.93
N VAL A 115 -36.41 -6.11 -2.80
CA VAL A 115 -35.90 -6.53 -1.48
C VAL A 115 -36.63 -7.82 -1.05
N SER A 116 -35.90 -8.89 -0.80
CA SER A 116 -36.46 -10.15 -0.30
C SER A 116 -36.78 -10.06 1.20
N GLU A 117 -37.56 -11.03 1.71
CA GLU A 117 -37.77 -11.19 3.15
C GLU A 117 -36.47 -11.41 3.90
N HIS A 118 -35.52 -12.13 3.29
CA HIS A 118 -34.19 -12.34 3.85
C HIS A 118 -33.42 -11.03 3.96
N ALA A 119 -33.32 -10.25 2.91
CA ALA A 119 -32.66 -8.95 2.91
C ALA A 119 -33.30 -7.98 3.92
N ALA A 120 -34.63 -7.89 3.95
CA ALA A 120 -35.37 -7.05 4.89
C ALA A 120 -35.19 -7.47 6.36
N SER A 121 -34.88 -8.74 6.63
CA SER A 121 -34.65 -9.27 7.99
C SER A 121 -33.26 -8.99 8.55
N MET A 122 -32.36 -8.41 7.76
CA MET A 122 -30.97 -8.18 8.17
C MET A 122 -30.89 -7.21 9.33
N GLY A 123 -30.03 -7.53 10.31
CA GLY A 123 -29.76 -6.65 11.44
C GLY A 123 -28.55 -5.72 11.22
N GLY A 124 -28.21 -4.93 12.24
CA GLY A 124 -27.06 -4.01 12.20
C GLY A 124 -27.38 -2.70 11.47
N SER A 125 -26.45 -2.18 10.66
CA SER A 125 -26.69 -0.99 9.84
C SER A 125 -27.65 -1.32 8.71
N GLN A 126 -28.72 -0.54 8.57
CA GLN A 126 -29.82 -0.80 7.64
C GLN A 126 -30.30 0.48 6.97
N CYS A 127 -30.89 0.35 5.80
CA CYS A 127 -31.71 1.38 5.16
C CYS A 127 -33.20 1.20 5.51
N PHE A 128 -33.54 0.13 6.25
CA PHE A 128 -34.88 -0.21 6.73
C PHE A 128 -35.89 -0.48 5.61
N PHE A 129 -35.45 -1.19 4.59
CA PHE A 129 -36.34 -1.62 3.51
C PHE A 129 -37.34 -2.69 3.98
N GLU A 130 -38.55 -2.61 3.43
CA GLU A 130 -39.55 -3.64 3.64
C GLU A 130 -39.44 -4.75 2.58
N ALA A 131 -39.86 -5.96 2.94
CA ALA A 131 -39.92 -7.06 1.97
C ALA A 131 -40.89 -6.73 0.81
N GLY A 132 -40.41 -6.90 -0.42
CA GLY A 132 -41.14 -6.52 -1.63
C GLY A 132 -40.95 -5.08 -2.06
N GLU A 133 -40.22 -4.27 -1.29
CA GLU A 133 -39.86 -2.91 -1.69
C GLU A 133 -38.92 -2.93 -2.89
N GLU A 134 -39.13 -1.99 -3.81
CA GLU A 134 -38.34 -1.86 -5.04
C GLU A 134 -37.52 -0.59 -5.06
N GLN A 135 -36.22 -0.74 -5.36
CA GLN A 135 -35.28 0.38 -5.47
C GLN A 135 -34.44 0.20 -6.74
N THR A 136 -33.82 1.28 -7.23
CA THR A 136 -32.88 1.18 -8.33
C THR A 136 -31.55 0.59 -7.87
N VAL A 137 -30.79 -0.04 -8.78
CA VAL A 137 -29.40 -0.46 -8.52
C VAL A 137 -28.57 0.72 -8.02
N GLU A 138 -28.74 1.92 -8.60
CA GLU A 138 -28.04 3.13 -8.18
C GLU A 138 -28.34 3.48 -6.72
N ASP A 139 -29.60 3.44 -6.31
CA ASP A 139 -29.97 3.78 -4.91
C ASP A 139 -29.52 2.69 -3.93
N MET A 140 -29.57 1.41 -4.31
CA MET A 140 -28.98 0.33 -3.52
C MET A 140 -27.47 0.51 -3.32
N ILE A 141 -26.73 0.87 -4.35
CA ILE A 141 -25.30 1.19 -4.25
C ILE A 141 -25.06 2.35 -3.28
N LYS A 142 -25.85 3.42 -3.37
CA LYS A 142 -25.79 4.55 -2.43
C LYS A 142 -26.08 4.12 -0.98
N CYS A 143 -27.07 3.29 -0.78
CA CYS A 143 -27.41 2.74 0.54
C CYS A 143 -26.26 1.90 1.13
N ILE A 144 -25.61 1.08 0.32
CA ILE A 144 -24.45 0.28 0.73
C ILE A 144 -23.28 1.19 1.13
N ILE A 145 -22.96 2.19 0.29
CA ILE A 145 -21.78 3.05 0.50
C ILE A 145 -21.99 4.03 1.66
N ILE A 146 -23.16 4.71 1.70
CA ILE A 146 -23.37 5.84 2.61
C ILE A 146 -23.87 5.37 3.98
N ALA A 147 -24.87 4.49 3.99
CA ALA A 147 -25.50 3.98 5.22
C ALA A 147 -24.85 2.67 5.69
N SER A 148 -23.99 2.05 4.88
CA SER A 148 -23.49 0.70 5.15
C SER A 148 -24.62 -0.33 5.33
N GLY A 149 -25.73 -0.18 4.59
CA GLY A 149 -26.95 -0.99 4.71
C GLY A 149 -26.68 -2.47 4.47
N ASN A 150 -26.96 -3.32 5.46
CA ASN A 150 -26.84 -4.77 5.33
C ASN A 150 -27.96 -5.33 4.48
N ASP A 151 -29.18 -4.82 4.65
CA ASP A 151 -30.37 -5.09 3.82
C ASP A 151 -30.11 -4.79 2.34
N ALA A 152 -29.56 -3.61 2.03
CA ALA A 152 -29.18 -3.23 0.69
C ALA A 152 -28.07 -4.15 0.11
N ALA A 153 -27.07 -4.54 0.91
CA ALA A 153 -25.99 -5.39 0.46
C ALA A 153 -26.47 -6.81 0.11
N VAL A 154 -27.36 -7.37 0.92
CA VAL A 154 -27.97 -8.68 0.67
C VAL A 154 -28.90 -8.63 -0.54
N ALA A 155 -29.77 -7.61 -0.65
CA ALA A 155 -30.63 -7.43 -1.81
C ALA A 155 -29.83 -7.28 -3.11
N MET A 156 -28.74 -6.55 -3.09
CA MET A 156 -27.82 -6.43 -4.23
C MET A 156 -27.16 -7.78 -4.57
N ALA A 157 -26.71 -8.53 -3.58
CA ALA A 157 -26.13 -9.86 -3.77
C ALA A 157 -27.13 -10.82 -4.44
N GLU A 158 -28.37 -10.82 -4.01
CA GLU A 158 -29.45 -11.60 -4.61
C GLU A 158 -29.76 -11.16 -6.06
N LYS A 159 -29.74 -9.85 -6.34
CA LYS A 159 -29.87 -9.30 -7.69
C LYS A 159 -28.80 -9.80 -8.64
N VAL A 160 -27.52 -9.79 -8.19
CA VAL A 160 -26.35 -10.16 -9.03
C VAL A 160 -26.24 -11.67 -9.24
N ALA A 161 -26.61 -12.49 -8.24
CA ALA A 161 -26.33 -13.93 -8.27
C ALA A 161 -27.58 -14.82 -8.11
N GLY A 162 -28.74 -14.23 -7.89
CA GLY A 162 -30.00 -14.96 -7.66
C GLY A 162 -30.22 -15.39 -6.20
N SER A 163 -29.13 -15.47 -5.38
CA SER A 163 -29.19 -15.67 -3.93
C SER A 163 -27.94 -15.19 -3.27
N GLU A 164 -27.99 -14.87 -1.96
CA GLU A 164 -26.80 -14.51 -1.19
C GLU A 164 -25.77 -15.66 -1.16
N GLU A 165 -26.23 -16.91 -1.06
CA GLU A 165 -25.33 -18.07 -1.06
C GLU A 165 -24.53 -18.17 -2.38
N ALA A 166 -25.20 -18.01 -3.52
CA ALA A 166 -24.54 -18.00 -4.83
C ALA A 166 -23.58 -16.82 -4.97
N PHE A 167 -23.95 -15.67 -4.38
CA PHE A 167 -23.10 -14.49 -4.37
C PHE A 167 -21.84 -14.67 -3.52
N VAL A 168 -21.95 -15.23 -2.33
CA VAL A 168 -20.82 -15.57 -1.45
C VAL A 168 -19.83 -16.50 -2.16
N LYS A 169 -20.33 -17.45 -2.94
CA LYS A 169 -19.46 -18.29 -3.77
C LYS A 169 -18.68 -17.45 -4.78
N LYS A 170 -19.33 -16.50 -5.48
CA LYS A 170 -18.65 -15.56 -6.39
C LYS A 170 -17.64 -14.68 -5.67
N MET A 171 -17.94 -14.18 -4.45
CA MET A 171 -16.99 -13.40 -3.64
C MET A 171 -15.71 -14.19 -3.36
N ASN A 172 -15.82 -15.46 -2.97
CA ASN A 172 -14.66 -16.30 -2.70
C ASN A 172 -13.90 -16.68 -3.99
N GLU A 173 -14.59 -16.92 -5.09
CA GLU A 173 -13.96 -17.14 -6.40
C GLU A 173 -13.19 -15.89 -6.84
N ARG A 174 -13.79 -14.71 -6.72
CA ARG A 174 -13.15 -13.45 -7.07
C ARG A 174 -11.97 -13.11 -6.16
N ALA A 175 -12.07 -13.38 -4.87
CA ALA A 175 -10.96 -13.26 -3.93
C ALA A 175 -9.75 -14.12 -4.35
N ALA A 176 -10.01 -15.37 -4.76
CA ALA A 176 -8.94 -16.24 -5.25
C ALA A 176 -8.28 -15.71 -6.54
N GLU A 177 -9.06 -15.16 -7.47
CA GLU A 177 -8.55 -14.52 -8.70
C GLU A 177 -7.70 -13.28 -8.41
N LEU A 178 -8.06 -12.51 -7.38
CA LEU A 178 -7.32 -11.34 -6.89
C LEU A 178 -6.08 -11.72 -6.05
N GLY A 179 -5.81 -13.01 -5.83
CA GLY A 179 -4.69 -13.46 -5.02
C GLY A 179 -4.89 -13.36 -3.52
N MET A 180 -6.11 -13.12 -3.04
CA MET A 180 -6.49 -13.04 -1.62
C MET A 180 -6.55 -14.45 -0.99
N THR A 181 -5.40 -15.09 -0.84
CA THR A 181 -5.30 -16.53 -0.50
C THR A 181 -5.83 -16.90 0.89
N ASN A 182 -5.92 -15.94 1.81
CA ASN A 182 -6.39 -16.11 3.17
C ASN A 182 -7.80 -15.52 3.42
N ALA A 183 -8.43 -14.97 2.39
CA ALA A 183 -9.78 -14.42 2.48
C ALA A 183 -10.83 -15.53 2.50
N SER A 184 -11.87 -15.34 3.30
CA SER A 184 -13.03 -16.24 3.34
C SER A 184 -14.30 -15.44 3.62
N PHE A 185 -15.09 -15.18 2.58
CA PHE A 185 -16.38 -14.49 2.69
C PHE A 185 -17.48 -15.49 3.12
N LYS A 186 -18.38 -15.07 3.98
CA LYS A 186 -19.49 -15.87 4.51
C LYS A 186 -20.86 -15.24 4.26
N ASN A 187 -20.90 -13.92 4.03
CA ASN A 187 -22.10 -13.17 3.67
C ASN A 187 -21.72 -11.93 2.87
N ALA A 188 -22.70 -11.22 2.32
CA ALA A 188 -22.50 -10.06 1.49
C ALA A 188 -22.22 -8.75 2.26
N CYS A 189 -22.41 -8.73 3.58
CA CYS A 189 -22.40 -7.48 4.35
C CYS A 189 -21.34 -7.41 5.48
N GLY A 190 -20.70 -8.53 5.84
CA GLY A 190 -19.72 -8.60 6.93
C GLY A 190 -20.36 -8.59 8.32
N LEU A 191 -21.66 -8.86 8.42
CA LEU A 191 -22.31 -9.09 9.70
C LEU A 191 -21.83 -10.43 10.26
N ASP A 192 -21.50 -10.49 11.55
CA ASP A 192 -20.95 -11.67 12.20
C ASP A 192 -21.88 -12.89 12.04
N ALA A 193 -21.57 -13.69 11.03
CA ALA A 193 -21.88 -15.10 11.13
C ALA A 193 -20.85 -15.73 12.07
N VAL A 194 -21.21 -16.69 12.87
CA VAL A 194 -20.39 -17.42 13.86
C VAL A 194 -19.08 -18.02 13.29
N SER A 195 -18.73 -17.72 12.04
CA SER A 195 -17.48 -18.07 11.36
C SER A 195 -16.94 -16.87 10.59
N TYR A 196 -15.86 -16.32 11.12
CA TYR A 196 -15.19 -15.10 10.69
C TYR A 196 -14.82 -15.06 9.21
N THR A 197 -15.07 -13.90 8.57
CA THR A 197 -14.42 -13.52 7.34
C THR A 197 -13.01 -13.03 7.73
N HIS A 198 -11.98 -13.79 7.36
CA HIS A 198 -10.60 -13.43 7.66
C HIS A 198 -9.99 -12.77 6.45
N LEU A 199 -9.68 -11.47 6.55
CA LEU A 199 -8.95 -10.73 5.53
C LEU A 199 -7.63 -10.25 6.13
N ARG A 200 -6.56 -10.34 5.34
CA ARG A 200 -5.31 -9.67 5.66
C ARG A 200 -5.45 -8.17 5.35
N ALA A 201 -4.73 -7.32 6.06
CA ALA A 201 -4.83 -5.88 5.88
C ALA A 201 -4.57 -5.43 4.43
N HIS A 202 -3.61 -6.04 3.72
CA HIS A 202 -3.34 -5.70 2.32
C HIS A 202 -4.38 -6.24 1.33
N GLU A 203 -5.17 -7.24 1.71
CA GLU A 203 -6.26 -7.80 0.89
C GLU A 203 -7.51 -6.92 0.91
N THR A 204 -7.56 -5.89 1.78
CA THR A 204 -8.62 -4.89 1.80
C THR A 204 -8.35 -3.71 0.89
N VAL A 205 -7.14 -3.59 0.34
CA VAL A 205 -6.78 -2.62 -0.70
C VAL A 205 -7.03 -3.28 -2.04
N LEU A 206 -8.18 -2.98 -2.65
CA LEU A 206 -8.44 -3.35 -4.02
C LEU A 206 -7.65 -2.39 -4.90
N ASP A 207 -6.79 -2.93 -5.76
CA ASP A 207 -6.22 -2.18 -6.87
C ASP A 207 -7.38 -1.85 -7.83
N LEU A 208 -7.95 -0.65 -7.67
CA LEU A 208 -9.01 -0.10 -8.52
C LEU A 208 -8.38 0.65 -9.70
#